data_0bd9ca72d84a8873f790f1e2069125ee
#
_entry.id   0bd9ca72d84a8873f790f1e2069125ee
#
_cell.length_a   1.000
_cell.length_b   1.000
_cell.length_c   1.000
_cell.angle_alpha   90.00
_cell.angle_beta   90.00
_cell.angle_gamma   90.00
#
_symmetry.space_group_name_H-M   'P 1'
#
loop_
_entity.id
_entity.type
_entity.pdbx_description
1 polymer ?
#
loop_
_entity_poly.entity_id
_entity_poly.type
_entity_poly.pdbx_seq_one_letter_code
_entity_poly.pdbx_strand_id
1 'polypeptide(L)'
;MIVTVEWMERWFETFNSSYFDAQLPLPVMALSRARTRLGQMAFKRASRWGKVRLYDFKISMTTYYDMTDRQAKSVLLHEMIHYAIAYTGLRDTSSHGVVFRGMMDNLNRKYG
;
A
#
# COMPACT_ATOMS: atom_id res chain seq x y z
N MET A 1 7.91 -16.89 5.94
CA MET A 1 8.90 -15.80 6.12
C MET A 1 8.38 -14.75 7.08
N ILE A 2 9.26 -14.09 7.78
CA ILE A 2 8.91 -12.91 8.57
C ILE A 2 9.32 -11.67 7.76
N VAL A 3 8.40 -10.74 7.60
CA VAL A 3 8.62 -9.52 6.81
C VAL A 3 9.62 -8.61 7.52
N THR A 4 10.49 -7.97 6.75
CA THR A 4 11.43 -6.95 7.24
C THR A 4 11.20 -5.65 6.50
N VAL A 5 11.69 -4.53 7.05
CA VAL A 5 11.62 -3.24 6.38
C VAL A 5 12.37 -3.28 5.05
N GLU A 6 13.53 -3.91 5.01
CA GLU A 6 14.34 -4.04 3.78
C GLU A 6 13.58 -4.81 2.70
N TRP A 7 12.88 -5.88 3.08
CA TRP A 7 12.04 -6.63 2.17
C TRP A 7 10.90 -5.75 1.60
N MET A 8 10.26 -4.96 2.47
CA MET A 8 9.17 -4.06 2.07
C MET A 8 9.67 -3.01 1.09
N GLU A 9 10.80 -2.38 1.38
CA GLU A 9 11.36 -1.33 0.51
C GLU A 9 11.77 -1.90 -0.85
N ARG A 10 12.41 -3.06 -0.84
CA ARG A 10 12.84 -3.74 -2.08
C ARG A 10 11.66 -4.07 -2.98
N TRP A 11 10.62 -4.67 -2.45
CA TRP A 11 9.47 -5.05 -3.25
C TRP A 11 8.59 -3.86 -3.59
N PHE A 12 8.54 -2.83 -2.76
CA PHE A 12 7.92 -1.57 -3.13
C PHE A 12 8.55 -1.00 -4.42
N GLU A 13 9.86 -0.93 -4.50
CA GLU A 13 10.56 -0.43 -5.68
C GLU A 13 10.23 -1.26 -6.91
N THR A 14 10.24 -2.57 -6.79
CA THR A 14 9.92 -3.48 -7.90
C THR A 14 8.49 -3.30 -8.38
N PHE A 15 7.54 -3.27 -7.47
CA PHE A 15 6.13 -3.09 -7.83
C PHE A 15 5.83 -1.69 -8.34
N ASN A 16 6.48 -0.68 -7.79
CA ASN A 16 6.32 0.69 -8.23
C ASN A 16 6.73 0.84 -9.72
N SER A 17 7.87 0.27 -10.08
CA SER A 17 8.34 0.26 -11.46
C SER A 17 7.41 -0.54 -12.37
N SER A 18 6.93 -1.69 -11.91
CA SER A 18 6.16 -2.61 -12.76
C SER A 18 4.70 -2.20 -12.93
N TYR A 19 4.07 -1.57 -11.93
CA TYR A 19 2.62 -1.35 -11.91
C TYR A 19 2.19 0.09 -11.73
N PHE A 20 3.08 0.98 -11.30
CA PHE A 20 2.73 2.37 -10.99
C PHE A 20 3.62 3.36 -11.73
N ASP A 21 4.27 2.93 -12.81
CA ASP A 21 5.14 3.76 -13.67
C ASP A 21 6.24 4.49 -12.87
N ALA A 22 6.71 3.87 -11.78
CA ALA A 22 7.71 4.43 -10.87
C ALA A 22 7.33 5.81 -10.31
N GLN A 23 6.04 6.11 -10.21
CA GLN A 23 5.57 7.45 -9.83
C GLN A 23 5.34 7.63 -8.33
N LEU A 24 5.36 6.56 -7.55
CA LEU A 24 5.10 6.65 -6.12
C LEU A 24 6.41 6.89 -5.36
N PRO A 25 6.50 7.98 -4.57
CA PRO A 25 7.66 8.14 -3.67
C PRO A 25 7.64 7.04 -2.61
N LEU A 26 8.82 6.61 -2.17
CA LEU A 26 8.92 5.62 -1.11
C LEU A 26 8.32 6.18 0.19
N PRO A 27 7.25 5.58 0.73
CA PRO A 27 6.72 6.02 2.01
C PRO A 27 7.56 5.45 3.16
N VAL A 28 7.24 5.85 4.39
CA VAL A 28 7.84 5.20 5.56
C VAL A 28 7.35 3.75 5.59
N MET A 29 8.27 2.81 5.71
CA MET A 29 7.95 1.40 5.90
C MET A 29 8.14 1.03 7.37
N ALA A 30 7.16 0.35 7.95
CA ALA A 30 7.17 -0.02 9.35
C ALA A 30 6.67 -1.43 9.56
N LEU A 31 7.07 -2.03 10.67
CA LEU A 31 6.60 -3.33 11.10
C LEU A 31 5.63 -3.14 12.26
N SER A 32 4.64 -4.02 12.35
CA SER A 32 3.68 -4.03 13.46
C SER A 32 3.56 -5.43 14.03
N ARG A 33 2.80 -5.56 15.12
CA ARG A 33 2.46 -6.86 15.71
C ARG A 33 0.95 -7.05 15.74
N ALA A 34 0.26 -6.44 14.78
CA ALA A 34 -1.19 -6.52 14.70
C ALA A 34 -1.64 -7.96 14.44
N ARG A 35 -2.72 -8.36 15.09
CA ARG A 35 -3.32 -9.70 14.94
C ARG A 35 -4.47 -9.69 13.95
N THR A 36 -5.14 -8.55 13.77
CA THR A 36 -6.35 -8.43 12.96
C THR A 36 -6.10 -7.78 11.62
N ARG A 37 -4.90 -7.24 11.38
CA ARG A 37 -4.52 -6.61 10.13
C ARG A 37 -3.18 -7.15 9.65
N LEU A 38 -3.12 -7.60 8.41
CA LEU A 38 -1.86 -8.05 7.82
C LEU A 38 -1.03 -6.86 7.35
N GLY A 39 -1.67 -5.79 6.91
CA GLY A 39 -1.02 -4.56 6.51
C GLY A 39 -1.90 -3.35 6.79
N GLN A 40 -1.30 -2.16 6.69
CA GLN A 40 -2.00 -0.90 6.88
C GLN A 40 -1.29 0.21 6.12
N MET A 41 -2.05 1.10 5.52
CA MET A 41 -1.54 2.34 4.96
C MET A 41 -2.12 3.51 5.78
N ALA A 42 -1.25 4.37 6.26
CA ALA A 42 -1.63 5.50 7.09
C ALA A 42 -1.05 6.79 6.52
N PHE A 43 -1.69 7.90 6.83
CA PHE A 43 -1.23 9.23 6.43
C PHE A 43 -1.76 10.25 7.42
N LYS A 44 -1.18 11.46 7.36
CA LYS A 44 -1.68 12.63 8.07
C LYS A 44 -2.45 13.52 7.11
N ARG A 45 -3.39 14.28 7.66
CA ARG A 45 -4.25 15.15 6.89
C ARG A 45 -4.15 16.57 7.43
N ALA A 46 -3.96 17.53 6.51
CA ALA A 46 -4.02 18.94 6.83
C ALA A 46 -5.05 19.61 5.90
N SER A 47 -5.83 20.53 6.45
CA SER A 47 -6.78 21.33 5.68
C SER A 47 -6.43 22.81 5.83
N ARG A 48 -6.31 23.50 4.69
CA ARG A 48 -6.03 24.94 4.67
C ARG A 48 -6.73 25.55 3.48
N TRP A 49 -7.46 26.64 3.75
CA TRP A 49 -8.17 27.39 2.69
C TRP A 49 -9.10 26.51 1.85
N GLY A 50 -9.80 25.56 2.50
CA GLY A 50 -10.69 24.62 1.83
C GLY A 50 -10.00 23.53 1.03
N LYS A 51 -8.66 23.50 1.03
CA LYS A 51 -7.88 22.45 0.36
C LYS A 51 -7.39 21.43 1.38
N VAL A 52 -7.52 20.15 1.03
CA VAL A 52 -7.04 19.03 1.85
C VAL A 52 -5.74 18.51 1.25
N ARG A 53 -4.73 18.35 2.12
CA ARG A 53 -3.45 17.75 1.76
C ARG A 53 -3.21 16.54 2.63
N LEU A 54 -2.84 15.43 2.00
CA LEU A 54 -2.40 14.22 2.68
C LEU A 54 -0.88 14.15 2.65
N TYR A 55 -0.27 13.76 3.77
CA TYR A 55 1.18 13.73 3.89
C TYR A 55 1.61 12.69 4.93
N ASP A 56 2.93 12.48 5.05
CA ASP A 56 3.52 11.48 5.97
C ASP A 56 2.92 10.09 5.78
N PHE A 57 2.96 9.61 4.54
CA PHE A 57 2.46 8.28 4.21
C PHE A 57 3.33 7.19 4.82
N LYS A 58 2.68 6.18 5.37
CA LYS A 58 3.35 5.04 5.99
C LYS A 58 2.62 3.75 5.62
N ILE A 59 3.38 2.74 5.22
CA ILE A 59 2.88 1.38 5.03
C ILE A 59 3.48 0.51 6.14
N SER A 60 2.62 -0.19 6.86
CA SER A 60 3.01 -1.14 7.91
C SER A 60 2.58 -2.54 7.52
N MET A 61 3.38 -3.53 7.88
CA MET A 61 3.03 -4.94 7.76
C MET A 61 3.27 -5.65 9.08
N THR A 62 2.40 -6.60 9.41
CA THR A 62 2.52 -7.34 10.66
C THR A 62 3.64 -8.38 10.60
N THR A 63 4.31 -8.57 11.72
CA THR A 63 5.24 -9.67 11.93
C THR A 63 4.64 -10.78 12.80
N TYR A 64 3.38 -10.64 13.19
CA TYR A 64 2.71 -11.63 14.05
C TYR A 64 2.51 -12.96 13.34
N TYR A 65 2.29 -12.94 12.03
CA TYR A 65 2.05 -14.14 11.24
C TYR A 65 3.25 -14.47 10.37
N ASP A 66 3.52 -15.77 10.23
CA ASP A 66 4.50 -16.27 9.26
C ASP A 66 3.80 -16.40 7.91
N MET A 67 4.05 -15.46 7.02
CA MET A 67 3.42 -15.44 5.70
C MET A 67 4.31 -16.09 4.66
N THR A 68 3.70 -16.70 3.63
CA THR A 68 4.45 -17.07 2.43
C THR A 68 4.91 -15.80 1.71
N ASP A 69 5.95 -15.91 0.89
CA ASP A 69 6.41 -14.80 0.06
C ASP A 69 5.27 -14.22 -0.79
N ARG A 70 4.47 -15.10 -1.39
CA ARG A 70 3.33 -14.69 -2.21
C ARG A 70 2.27 -13.93 -1.40
N GLN A 71 1.96 -14.39 -0.20
CA GLN A 71 1.01 -13.70 0.68
C GLN A 71 1.54 -12.33 1.07
N ALA A 72 2.80 -12.23 1.46
CA ALA A 72 3.41 -10.96 1.86
C ALA A 72 3.43 -9.96 0.69
N LYS A 73 3.74 -10.41 -0.52
CA LYS A 73 3.68 -9.57 -1.72
C LYS A 73 2.27 -9.07 -1.99
N SER A 74 1.27 -9.93 -1.83
CA SER A 74 -0.13 -9.57 -2.01
C SER A 74 -0.56 -8.50 -1.01
N VAL A 75 -0.17 -8.64 0.26
CA VAL A 75 -0.45 -7.64 1.29
C VAL A 75 0.20 -6.30 0.94
N LEU A 76 1.46 -6.31 0.55
CA LEU A 76 2.17 -5.08 0.17
C LEU A 76 1.50 -4.39 -1.02
N LEU A 77 1.15 -5.13 -2.06
CA LEU A 77 0.44 -4.57 -3.23
C LEU A 77 -0.90 -3.97 -2.84
N HIS A 78 -1.65 -4.63 -1.96
CA HIS A 78 -2.91 -4.13 -1.44
C HIS A 78 -2.73 -2.74 -0.79
N GLU A 79 -1.73 -2.59 0.07
CA GLU A 79 -1.45 -1.30 0.71
C GLU A 79 -0.92 -0.27 -0.28
N MET A 80 -0.14 -0.69 -1.27
CA MET A 80 0.35 0.22 -2.31
C MET A 80 -0.78 0.78 -3.17
N ILE A 81 -1.83 0.01 -3.41
CA ILE A 81 -3.01 0.51 -4.14
C ILE A 81 -3.72 1.57 -3.30
N HIS A 82 -3.91 1.34 -2.01
CA HIS A 82 -4.46 2.37 -1.12
C HIS A 82 -3.58 3.63 -1.13
N TYR A 83 -2.27 3.45 -1.10
CA TYR A 83 -1.33 4.56 -1.16
C TYR A 83 -1.44 5.32 -2.48
N ALA A 84 -1.48 4.61 -3.61
CA ALA A 84 -1.61 5.22 -4.92
C ALA A 84 -2.89 6.07 -5.04
N ILE A 85 -4.01 5.55 -4.55
CA ILE A 85 -5.28 6.28 -4.55
C ILE A 85 -5.18 7.54 -3.69
N ALA A 86 -4.65 7.43 -2.48
CA ALA A 86 -4.50 8.57 -1.57
C ALA A 86 -3.51 9.60 -2.12
N TYR A 87 -2.38 9.14 -2.67
CA TYR A 87 -1.33 10.02 -3.18
C TYR A 87 -1.78 10.78 -4.42
N THR A 88 -2.49 10.13 -5.33
CA THR A 88 -2.95 10.78 -6.57
C THR A 88 -4.21 11.62 -6.37
N GLY A 89 -4.84 11.53 -5.20
CA GLY A 89 -6.07 12.26 -4.90
C GLY A 89 -7.30 11.66 -5.55
N LEU A 90 -7.23 10.44 -6.10
CA LEU A 90 -8.40 9.75 -6.61
C LEU A 90 -9.37 9.46 -5.47
N ARG A 91 -10.66 9.73 -5.73
CA ARG A 91 -11.70 9.44 -4.75
C ARG A 91 -12.29 8.07 -5.01
N ASP A 92 -12.54 7.33 -3.94
CA ASP A 92 -13.24 6.07 -4.03
C ASP A 92 -14.50 6.12 -3.15
N THR A 93 -15.46 5.23 -3.44
CA THR A 93 -16.74 5.18 -2.70
C THR A 93 -16.56 4.65 -1.29
N SER A 94 -15.51 3.86 -1.07
CA SER A 94 -15.17 3.30 0.23
C SER A 94 -13.68 2.91 0.20
N SER A 95 -13.17 2.38 1.31
CA SER A 95 -11.78 1.94 1.38
C SER A 95 -11.44 0.83 0.35
N HIS A 96 -12.44 0.08 -0.13
CA HIS A 96 -12.29 -0.93 -1.18
C HIS A 96 -13.35 -0.71 -2.27
N GLY A 97 -13.45 0.54 -2.75
CA GLY A 97 -14.47 0.91 -3.72
C GLY A 97 -14.11 0.52 -5.15
N VAL A 98 -14.80 1.13 -6.11
CA VAL A 98 -14.70 0.77 -7.53
C VAL A 98 -13.28 0.96 -8.06
N VAL A 99 -12.61 2.07 -7.72
CA VAL A 99 -11.24 2.34 -8.18
C VAL A 99 -10.28 1.29 -7.65
N PHE A 100 -10.34 1.01 -6.33
CA PHE A 100 -9.47 0.01 -5.71
C PHE A 100 -9.67 -1.37 -6.33
N ARG A 101 -10.93 -1.82 -6.47
CA ARG A 101 -11.23 -3.13 -7.04
C ARG A 101 -10.77 -3.25 -8.49
N GLY A 102 -10.92 -2.20 -9.27
CA GLY A 102 -10.44 -2.17 -10.64
C GLY A 102 -8.93 -2.34 -10.74
N MET A 103 -8.18 -1.66 -9.88
CA MET A 103 -6.73 -1.79 -9.82
C MET A 103 -6.31 -3.19 -9.36
N MET A 104 -6.97 -3.76 -8.37
CA MET A 104 -6.70 -5.13 -7.92
C MET A 104 -6.99 -6.16 -9.02
N ASP A 105 -8.08 -6.01 -9.75
CA ASP A 105 -8.42 -6.90 -10.86
C ASP A 105 -7.36 -6.86 -11.95
N ASN A 106 -6.86 -5.67 -12.29
CA ASN A 106 -5.78 -5.52 -13.26
C ASN A 106 -4.52 -6.23 -12.81
N LEU A 107 -4.14 -6.08 -11.54
CA LEU A 107 -2.95 -6.73 -10.99
C LEU A 107 -3.12 -8.24 -10.98
N ASN A 108 -4.28 -8.75 -10.59
CA ASN A 108 -4.57 -10.18 -10.56
C ASN A 108 -4.50 -10.79 -11.96
N ARG A 109 -4.96 -10.08 -12.98
CA ARG A 109 -4.86 -10.55 -14.37
C ARG A 109 -3.41 -10.64 -14.84
N LYS A 110 -2.55 -9.71 -14.42
CA LYS A 110 -1.12 -9.70 -14.78
C LYS A 110 -0.33 -10.78 -14.05
N TYR A 111 -0.68 -11.06 -12.82
CA TYR A 111 0.01 -12.05 -12.00
C TYR A 111 -0.60 -13.45 -12.07
N GLY A 112 -1.83 -13.50 -12.49
CA GLY A 112 -2.55 -14.74 -12.71
C GLY A 112 -2.53 -15.72 -11.62
#